data_ba5d13ac6afa9b3d8bce251d6d817d8f
#
_entry.id   ba5d13ac6afa9b3d8bce251d6d817d8f
#
_cell.length_a   1.000
_cell.length_b   1.000
_cell.length_c   1.000
_cell.angle_alpha   90.00
_cell.angle_beta   90.00
_cell.angle_gamma   90.00
#
_symmetry.space_group_name_H-M   'P 1'
#
loop_
_entity.id
_entity.type
_entity.pdbx_description
1 polymer ?
#
loop_
_entity_poly.entity_id
_entity_poly.type
_entity_poly.pdbx_seq_one_letter_code
_entity_poly.pdbx_strand_id
1 'polypeptide(L)'
;DTVMPGIVHYDFGDGIRTTASTAAEDEPDLQWVTLDRDRFSAFKEGYLEGAKDELDATEIQFLPLSGAYMAFIMGLRFLTDYMGGNTYYKIDHPNHNLDRCKNQFKLSQEIIHQLKDLK
;
A
#
# COMPACT_ATOMS: atom_id res chain seq x y z
N ASP A 1 -4.85 23.47 6.49
CA ASP A 1 -6.18 23.10 6.25
C ASP A 1 -6.29 21.67 5.82
N THR A 2 -5.28 21.20 5.30
CA THR A 2 -5.29 19.89 4.72
C THR A 2 -4.78 18.83 5.65
N VAL A 3 -4.32 19.21 6.81
CA VAL A 3 -3.81 18.25 7.76
C VAL A 3 -4.96 17.77 8.62
N MET A 4 -5.58 16.70 8.20
CA MET A 4 -6.61 16.04 9.00
C MET A 4 -6.04 14.75 9.55
N PRO A 5 -6.46 14.32 10.73
CA PRO A 5 -6.03 13.03 11.25
C PRO A 5 -6.31 11.91 10.24
N GLY A 6 -5.30 11.11 9.96
CA GLY A 6 -5.43 9.99 9.05
C GLY A 6 -4.98 10.25 7.61
N ILE A 7 -4.97 11.50 7.14
CA ILE A 7 -4.54 11.80 5.77
C ILE A 7 -3.07 11.43 5.57
N VAL A 8 -2.24 11.72 6.55
CA VAL A 8 -0.82 11.38 6.51
C VAL A 8 -0.63 9.90 6.28
N HIS A 9 -1.40 9.08 6.96
CA HIS A 9 -1.28 7.63 6.84
C HIS A 9 -1.78 7.14 5.49
N TYR A 10 -2.79 7.77 4.92
CA TYR A 10 -3.26 7.45 3.58
C TYR A 10 -2.19 7.78 2.54
N ASP A 11 -1.61 8.97 2.62
CA ASP A 11 -0.57 9.40 1.68
C ASP A 11 0.65 8.50 1.76
N PHE A 12 1.14 8.27 2.97
CA PHE A 12 2.32 7.44 3.16
C PHE A 12 2.03 6.01 2.72
N GLY A 13 0.88 5.48 3.12
CA GLY A 13 0.52 4.09 2.79
C GLY A 13 0.40 3.87 1.30
N ASP A 14 -0.23 4.82 0.59
CA ASP A 14 -0.36 4.71 -0.85
C ASP A 14 1.00 4.82 -1.54
N GLY A 15 1.86 5.70 -1.05
CA GLY A 15 3.22 5.82 -1.56
C GLY A 15 4.01 4.52 -1.40
N ILE A 16 3.91 3.87 -0.25
CA ILE A 16 4.58 2.60 0.00
C ILE A 16 4.04 1.52 -0.93
N ARG A 17 2.74 1.46 -1.09
CA ARG A 17 2.09 0.48 -1.94
C ARG A 17 2.61 0.56 -3.39
N THR A 18 2.85 1.76 -3.87
CA THR A 18 3.27 1.96 -5.25
C THR A 18 4.78 1.94 -5.45
N THR A 19 5.56 2.35 -4.46
CA THR A 19 7.01 2.48 -4.62
C THR A 19 7.80 1.32 -4.02
N ALA A 20 7.30 0.68 -3.00
CA ALA A 20 8.06 -0.34 -2.27
C ALA A 20 7.60 -1.77 -2.54
N SER A 21 6.59 -1.98 -3.36
CA SER A 21 6.24 -3.33 -3.80
C SER A 21 7.26 -3.81 -4.82
N THR A 22 7.63 -5.08 -4.73
CA THR A 22 8.59 -5.68 -5.64
C THR A 22 8.01 -6.02 -7.01
N ALA A 23 6.69 -5.98 -7.14
CA ALA A 23 5.99 -6.35 -8.36
C ALA A 23 4.99 -5.28 -8.76
N ALA A 24 4.58 -5.30 -10.02
CA ALA A 24 3.51 -4.42 -10.49
C ALA A 24 2.20 -4.76 -9.76
N GLU A 25 1.30 -3.79 -9.70
CA GLU A 25 0.03 -3.90 -8.98
C GLU A 25 -0.83 -5.06 -9.49
N ASP A 26 -0.68 -5.43 -10.75
CA ASP A 26 -1.47 -6.48 -11.37
C ASP A 26 -0.70 -7.78 -11.63
N GLU A 27 0.50 -7.92 -11.05
CA GLU A 27 1.28 -9.14 -11.18
C GLU A 27 0.46 -10.34 -10.68
N PRO A 28 0.12 -11.33 -11.52
CA PRO A 28 -0.71 -12.45 -11.09
C PRO A 28 0.04 -13.51 -10.29
N ASP A 29 1.36 -13.56 -10.39
CA ASP A 29 2.16 -14.54 -9.67
C ASP A 29 2.53 -13.97 -8.30
N LEU A 30 1.82 -14.42 -7.28
CA LEU A 30 1.93 -13.84 -5.95
C LEU A 30 3.27 -14.10 -5.27
N GLN A 31 4.04 -15.08 -5.73
CA GLN A 31 5.36 -15.31 -5.14
C GLN A 31 6.31 -14.14 -5.37
N TRP A 32 6.06 -13.30 -6.39
CA TRP A 32 6.86 -12.13 -6.69
C TRP A 32 6.42 -10.89 -5.93
N VAL A 33 5.30 -10.98 -5.20
CA VAL A 33 4.72 -9.82 -4.52
C VAL A 33 5.17 -9.79 -3.08
N THR A 34 6.08 -8.87 -2.76
CA THR A 34 6.52 -8.64 -1.38
C THR A 34 6.96 -7.19 -1.24
N LEU A 35 7.42 -6.83 -0.06
CA LEU A 35 7.89 -5.49 0.23
C LEU A 35 9.41 -5.42 0.08
N ASP A 36 9.87 -4.46 -0.69
CA ASP A 36 11.30 -4.13 -0.80
C ASP A 36 11.66 -3.22 0.37
N ARG A 37 12.38 -3.76 1.34
CA ARG A 37 12.71 -3.03 2.58
C ARG A 37 13.60 -1.82 2.33
N ASP A 38 14.49 -1.90 1.35
CA ASP A 38 15.36 -0.76 1.04
C ASP A 38 14.56 0.39 0.47
N ARG A 39 13.62 0.10 -0.43
CA ARG A 39 12.71 1.13 -0.97
C ARG A 39 11.81 1.67 0.12
N PHE A 40 11.33 0.82 1.00
CA PHE A 40 10.51 1.25 2.12
C PHE A 40 11.28 2.23 3.00
N SER A 41 12.50 1.88 3.38
CA SER A 41 13.32 2.74 4.24
C SER A 41 13.64 4.06 3.58
N ALA A 42 13.99 4.04 2.29
CA ALA A 42 14.29 5.26 1.56
C ALA A 42 13.07 6.17 1.46
N PHE A 43 11.91 5.60 1.17
CA PHE A 43 10.68 6.39 1.09
C PHE A 43 10.32 6.97 2.46
N LYS A 44 10.42 6.17 3.51
CA LYS A 44 10.12 6.61 4.87
C LYS A 44 11.03 7.75 5.29
N GLU A 45 12.34 7.63 5.03
CA GLU A 45 13.28 8.67 5.37
C GLU A 45 12.96 9.98 4.63
N GLY A 46 12.69 9.90 3.34
CA GLY A 46 12.34 11.08 2.56
C GLY A 46 11.05 11.72 3.05
N TYR A 47 10.06 10.90 3.37
CA TYR A 47 8.79 11.40 3.86
C TYR A 47 8.95 12.11 5.21
N LEU A 48 9.71 11.51 6.14
CA LEU A 48 9.95 12.10 7.45
C LEU A 48 10.78 13.36 7.37
N GLU A 49 11.71 13.45 6.42
CA GLU A 49 12.49 14.65 6.20
C GLU A 49 11.57 15.82 5.87
N GLY A 50 10.56 15.60 5.05
CA GLY A 50 9.64 16.66 4.65
C GLY A 50 8.55 16.98 5.66
N ALA A 51 8.23 16.06 6.57
CA ALA A 51 7.08 16.20 7.46
C ALA A 51 7.39 16.03 8.93
N LYS A 52 8.67 15.98 9.30
CA LYS A 52 9.08 15.64 10.67
C LYS A 52 8.54 16.57 11.74
N ASP A 53 8.31 17.83 11.41
CA ASP A 53 7.81 18.80 12.37
C ASP A 53 6.28 18.75 12.49
N GLU A 54 5.61 17.97 11.64
CA GLU A 54 4.16 17.90 11.60
C GLU A 54 3.62 16.59 12.16
N LEU A 55 4.50 15.64 12.45
CA LEU A 55 4.09 14.32 12.91
C LEU A 55 4.55 14.07 14.34
N ASP A 56 3.67 13.49 15.16
CA ASP A 56 4.08 13.08 16.49
C ASP A 56 4.63 11.64 16.45
N ALA A 57 5.16 11.20 17.60
CA ALA A 57 5.78 9.88 17.70
C ALA A 57 4.80 8.75 17.40
N THR A 58 3.54 8.92 17.80
CA THR A 58 2.50 7.91 17.56
C THR A 58 2.22 7.79 16.08
N GLU A 59 2.10 8.92 15.38
CA GLU A 59 1.86 8.90 13.93
C GLU A 59 3.00 8.22 13.20
N ILE A 60 4.24 8.53 13.58
CA ILE A 60 5.42 7.91 12.96
C ILE A 60 5.43 6.40 13.20
N GLN A 61 5.07 5.99 14.40
CA GLN A 61 5.05 4.56 14.76
C GLN A 61 4.11 3.74 13.87
N PHE A 62 3.00 4.33 13.44
CA PHE A 62 2.00 3.62 12.64
C PHE A 62 2.20 3.76 11.13
N LEU A 63 3.24 4.44 10.68
CA LEU A 63 3.49 4.58 9.24
C LEU A 63 3.62 3.22 8.52
N PRO A 64 4.36 2.24 9.05
CA PRO A 64 4.45 0.96 8.34
C PRO A 64 3.09 0.26 8.21
N LEU A 65 2.26 0.33 9.26
CA LEU A 65 0.94 -0.30 9.21
C LEU A 65 0.06 0.36 8.14
N SER A 66 0.27 1.64 7.88
CA SER A 66 -0.53 2.35 6.88
C SER A 66 -0.33 1.78 5.48
N GLY A 67 0.87 1.28 5.18
CA GLY A 67 1.12 0.60 3.91
C GLY A 67 0.26 -0.64 3.74
N ALA A 68 0.19 -1.45 4.80
CA ALA A 68 -0.66 -2.64 4.80
C ALA A 68 -2.13 -2.27 4.67
N TYR A 69 -2.55 -1.23 5.38
CA TYR A 69 -3.94 -0.77 5.35
C TYR A 69 -4.34 -0.30 3.95
N MET A 70 -3.50 0.52 3.31
CA MET A 70 -3.81 1.02 1.97
C MET A 70 -3.82 -0.10 0.92
N ALA A 71 -2.90 -1.04 1.03
CA ALA A 71 -2.92 -2.20 0.12
C ALA A 71 -4.21 -3.00 0.30
N PHE A 72 -4.65 -3.19 1.54
CA PHE A 72 -5.90 -3.89 1.80
C PHE A 72 -7.10 -3.14 1.22
N ILE A 73 -7.17 -1.83 1.43
CA ILE A 73 -8.26 -0.99 0.91
C ILE A 73 -8.30 -1.05 -0.62
N MET A 74 -7.15 -0.96 -1.27
CA MET A 74 -7.11 -1.03 -2.73
C MET A 74 -7.52 -2.41 -3.22
N GLY A 75 -7.11 -3.46 -2.52
CA GLY A 75 -7.56 -4.81 -2.84
C GLY A 75 -9.07 -4.93 -2.79
N LEU A 76 -9.70 -4.35 -1.76
CA LEU A 76 -11.15 -4.34 -1.64
C LEU A 76 -11.81 -3.56 -2.78
N ARG A 77 -11.23 -2.44 -3.18
CA ARG A 77 -11.78 -1.66 -4.30
C ARG A 77 -11.71 -2.43 -5.60
N PHE A 78 -10.62 -3.12 -5.87
CA PHE A 78 -10.51 -3.94 -7.07
C PHE A 78 -11.50 -5.12 -7.04
N LEU A 79 -11.67 -5.74 -5.87
CA LEU A 79 -12.63 -6.83 -5.75
C LEU A 79 -14.06 -6.34 -5.96
N THR A 80 -14.40 -5.19 -5.38
CA THR A 80 -15.72 -4.60 -5.54
C THR A 80 -16.00 -4.32 -7.01
N ASP A 81 -15.03 -3.76 -7.72
CA ASP A 81 -15.21 -3.48 -9.14
C ASP A 81 -15.35 -4.77 -9.96
N TYR A 82 -14.53 -5.78 -9.64
CA TYR A 82 -14.64 -7.08 -10.30
C TYR A 82 -16.03 -7.69 -10.14
N MET A 83 -16.55 -7.68 -8.92
CA MET A 83 -17.87 -8.22 -8.64
C MET A 83 -19.00 -7.38 -9.24
N GLY A 84 -18.75 -6.10 -9.45
CA GLY A 84 -19.72 -5.16 -10.04
C GLY A 84 -19.65 -5.07 -11.55
N GLY A 85 -18.85 -5.89 -12.22
CA GLY A 85 -18.79 -5.93 -13.68
C GLY A 85 -17.64 -5.17 -14.31
N ASN A 86 -16.62 -4.80 -13.52
CA ASN A 86 -15.42 -4.12 -14.04
C ASN A 86 -15.71 -2.78 -14.69
N THR A 87 -16.56 -1.96 -14.05
CA THR A 87 -17.01 -0.71 -14.65
C THR A 87 -16.20 0.52 -14.22
N TYR A 88 -15.45 0.42 -13.14
CA TYR A 88 -14.74 1.59 -12.60
C TYR A 88 -13.30 1.69 -13.10
N TYR A 89 -12.53 0.61 -12.98
CA TYR A 89 -11.13 0.60 -13.40
C TYR A 89 -11.00 0.04 -14.81
N LYS A 90 -10.06 0.61 -15.58
CA LYS A 90 -9.75 0.07 -16.89
C LYS A 90 -9.08 -1.28 -16.74
N ILE A 91 -9.52 -2.26 -17.52
CA ILE A 91 -8.97 -3.61 -17.51
C ILE A 91 -8.55 -4.02 -18.91
N ASP A 92 -7.54 -4.91 -18.97
CA ASP A 92 -7.03 -5.45 -20.23
C ASP A 92 -7.52 -6.89 -20.48
N HIS A 93 -8.03 -7.55 -19.44
CA HIS A 93 -8.58 -8.90 -19.54
C HIS A 93 -9.59 -9.12 -18.42
N PRO A 94 -10.47 -10.14 -18.54
CA PRO A 94 -11.58 -10.30 -17.59
C PRO A 94 -11.21 -10.43 -16.11
N ASN A 95 -10.05 -11.02 -15.81
CA ASN A 95 -9.61 -11.22 -14.43
C ASN A 95 -8.62 -10.17 -13.93
N HIS A 96 -8.45 -9.07 -14.68
CA HIS A 96 -7.44 -8.07 -14.35
C HIS A 96 -7.63 -7.51 -12.92
N ASN A 97 -8.86 -7.12 -12.59
CA ASN A 97 -9.15 -6.60 -11.25
C ASN A 97 -9.06 -7.67 -10.17
N LEU A 98 -9.34 -8.92 -10.50
CA LEU A 98 -9.17 -10.00 -9.53
C LEU A 98 -7.69 -10.23 -9.25
N ASP A 99 -6.84 -10.18 -10.27
CA ASP A 99 -5.40 -10.28 -10.10
C ASP A 99 -4.87 -9.13 -9.24
N ARG A 100 -5.36 -7.92 -9.49
CA ARG A 100 -4.99 -6.73 -8.68
C ARG A 100 -5.40 -6.91 -7.22
N CYS A 101 -6.60 -7.43 -7.00
CA CYS A 101 -7.09 -7.68 -5.64
C CYS A 101 -6.18 -8.64 -4.88
N LYS A 102 -5.88 -9.78 -5.50
CA LYS A 102 -5.02 -10.79 -4.88
C LYS A 102 -3.62 -10.24 -4.61
N ASN A 103 -3.09 -9.47 -5.56
CA ASN A 103 -1.79 -8.84 -5.46
C ASN A 103 -1.72 -7.90 -4.25
N GLN A 104 -2.72 -7.04 -4.11
CA GLN A 104 -2.74 -6.07 -3.02
C GLN A 104 -2.97 -6.73 -1.66
N PHE A 105 -3.78 -7.77 -1.60
CA PHE A 105 -3.96 -8.54 -0.36
C PHE A 105 -2.65 -9.23 0.03
N LYS A 106 -1.92 -9.77 -0.95
CA LYS A 106 -0.62 -10.39 -0.68
C LYS A 106 0.38 -9.36 -0.15
N LEU A 107 0.43 -8.19 -0.77
CA LEU A 107 1.32 -7.12 -0.32
C LEU A 107 0.98 -6.69 1.11
N SER A 108 -0.30 -6.52 1.41
CA SER A 108 -0.74 -6.18 2.76
C SER A 108 -0.26 -7.22 3.78
N GLN A 109 -0.42 -8.48 3.45
CA GLN A 109 -0.01 -9.58 4.32
C GLN A 109 1.50 -9.58 4.54
N GLU A 110 2.28 -9.33 3.47
CA GLU A 110 3.73 -9.28 3.56
C GLU A 110 4.20 -8.13 4.45
N ILE A 111 3.56 -6.97 4.33
CA ILE A 111 3.89 -5.84 5.19
C ILE A 111 3.60 -6.17 6.65
N ILE A 112 2.46 -6.78 6.92
CA ILE A 112 2.09 -7.17 8.30
C ILE A 112 3.11 -8.14 8.88
N HIS A 113 3.55 -9.12 8.10
CA HIS A 113 4.53 -10.10 8.57
C HIS A 113 5.87 -9.45 8.90
N GLN A 114 6.19 -8.31 8.27
CA GLN A 114 7.47 -7.64 8.44
C GLN A 114 7.40 -6.42 9.37
N LEU A 115 6.24 -6.15 9.97
CA LEU A 115 6.02 -4.91 10.72
C LEU A 115 7.07 -4.64 11.79
N LYS A 116 7.43 -5.65 12.57
CA LYS A 116 8.37 -5.45 13.68
C LYS A 116 9.76 -5.06 13.19
N ASP A 117 10.08 -5.40 11.95
CA ASP A 117 11.38 -5.07 11.35
C ASP A 117 11.37 -3.72 10.68
N LEU A 118 10.19 -3.13 10.48
CA LEU A 118 10.01 -1.87 9.75
C LEU A 118 9.88 -0.65 10.68
N LYS A 119 9.78 -0.86 11.96
CA LYS A 119 9.60 0.22 12.93
C LYS A 119 10.88 0.99 13.21
#